data_6c28db425c356d5882806a27298a0c5c
#
_entry.id   6c28db425c356d5882806a27298a0c5c
#
_cell.length_a   1.000
_cell.length_b   1.000
_cell.length_c   1.000
_cell.angle_alpha   90.00
_cell.angle_beta   90.00
_cell.angle_gamma   90.00
#
_symmetry.space_group_name_H-M   'P 1'
#
loop_
_entity.id
_entity.type
_entity.pdbx_description
1 polymer ?
#
loop_
_entity_poly.entity_id
_entity_poly.type
_entity_poly.pdbx_seq_one_letter_code
_entity_poly.pdbx_strand_id
1 'polypeptide(L)'
;MDTLLREAAERLRTAGVPTPRLDAECLLAAALGCNRAALYGRREVVPPGAASRFATLLGRRAARKPLAYLTGVREFWSLPLKVTPAVLVPRPEPETLVEAGLDCLRARASRPRTVAALGPGAGALA
;
A
#
# COMPACT_ATOMS: atom_id res chain seq x y z
N MET A 1 12.71 -16.46 8.13
CA MET A 1 11.75 -15.44 7.64
C MET A 1 10.38 -15.60 8.30
N ASP A 2 9.85 -16.79 8.36
CA ASP A 2 8.48 -17.02 8.89
C ASP A 2 8.35 -16.69 10.39
N THR A 3 9.35 -17.06 11.21
CA THR A 3 9.42 -16.67 12.62
C THR A 3 9.41 -15.14 12.79
N LEU A 4 10.22 -14.42 11.99
CA LEU A 4 10.28 -12.98 12.01
C LEU A 4 8.93 -12.32 11.69
N LEU A 5 8.23 -12.83 10.67
CA LEU A 5 6.90 -12.34 10.29
C LEU A 5 5.84 -12.65 11.34
N ARG A 6 5.94 -13.80 12.00
CA ARG A 6 5.03 -14.18 13.10
C ARG A 6 5.19 -13.25 14.31
N GLU A 7 6.42 -13.01 14.74
CA GLU A 7 6.73 -12.10 15.84
C GLU A 7 6.30 -10.66 15.54
N ALA A 8 6.55 -10.20 14.31
CA ALA A 8 6.13 -8.90 13.85
C ALA A 8 4.60 -8.76 13.81
N ALA A 9 3.90 -9.77 13.32
CA ALA A 9 2.44 -9.79 13.30
C ALA A 9 1.85 -9.76 14.72
N GLU A 10 2.45 -10.50 15.65
CA GLU A 10 2.04 -10.49 17.06
C GLU A 10 2.18 -9.09 17.67
N ARG A 11 3.31 -8.45 17.45
CA ARG A 11 3.56 -7.08 17.92
C ARG A 11 2.54 -6.08 17.35
N LEU A 12 2.21 -6.19 16.06
CA LEU A 12 1.21 -5.33 15.42
C LEU A 12 -0.21 -5.63 15.94
N ARG A 13 -0.53 -6.89 16.21
CA ARG A 13 -1.81 -7.28 16.81
C ARG A 13 -2.00 -6.68 18.18
N THR A 14 -1.00 -6.76 19.04
CA THR A 14 -1.00 -6.15 20.37
C THR A 14 -1.15 -4.63 20.29
N ALA A 15 -0.61 -3.99 19.26
CA ALA A 15 -0.79 -2.56 18.97
C ALA A 15 -2.17 -2.23 18.35
N GLY A 16 -3.06 -3.19 18.19
CA GLY A 16 -4.41 -3.00 17.66
C GLY A 16 -4.47 -2.73 16.13
N VAL A 17 -3.48 -3.18 15.38
CA VAL A 17 -3.50 -3.09 13.91
C VAL A 17 -4.49 -4.10 13.34
N PRO A 18 -5.43 -3.71 12.45
CA PRO A 18 -6.49 -4.60 11.97
C PRO A 18 -5.98 -5.78 11.12
N THR A 19 -4.90 -5.58 10.37
CA THR A 19 -4.34 -6.56 9.44
C THR A 19 -2.87 -6.87 9.74
N PRO A 20 -2.54 -7.40 10.94
CA PRO A 20 -1.17 -7.44 11.44
C PRO A 20 -0.24 -8.29 10.58
N ARG A 21 -0.70 -9.44 10.07
CA ARG A 21 0.12 -10.33 9.21
C ARG A 21 0.38 -9.70 7.85
N LEU A 22 -0.65 -9.16 7.22
CA LEU A 22 -0.54 -8.46 5.93
C LEU A 22 0.40 -7.25 6.04
N ASP A 23 0.24 -6.46 7.09
CA ASP A 23 1.07 -5.28 7.32
C ASP A 23 2.54 -5.67 7.54
N ALA A 24 2.82 -6.71 8.33
CA ALA A 24 4.18 -7.22 8.53
C ALA A 24 4.84 -7.66 7.22
N GLU A 25 4.10 -8.37 6.36
CA GLU A 25 4.58 -8.78 5.04
C GLU A 25 4.88 -7.58 4.13
N CYS A 26 3.98 -6.60 4.08
CA CYS A 26 4.19 -5.37 3.30
C CYS A 26 5.41 -4.58 3.77
N LEU A 27 5.61 -4.46 5.09
CA LEU A 27 6.75 -3.76 5.66
C LEU A 27 8.07 -4.50 5.39
N LEU A 28 8.08 -5.83 5.46
CA LEU A 28 9.26 -6.62 5.14
C LEU A 28 9.60 -6.53 3.64
N ALA A 29 8.60 -6.62 2.77
CA ALA A 29 8.76 -6.44 1.33
C ALA A 29 9.37 -5.06 1.01
N ALA A 30 8.86 -4.00 1.62
CA ALA A 30 9.39 -2.64 1.47
C ALA A 30 10.85 -2.54 1.98
N ALA A 31 11.18 -3.18 3.11
CA ALA A 31 12.53 -3.20 3.64
C ALA A 31 13.51 -3.96 2.74
N LEU A 32 13.04 -4.98 2.03
CA LEU A 32 13.81 -5.77 1.07
C LEU A 32 13.84 -5.16 -0.34
N GLY A 33 13.04 -4.13 -0.62
CA GLY A 33 12.91 -3.54 -1.95
C GLY A 33 12.26 -4.47 -2.97
N CYS A 34 11.33 -5.34 -2.56
CA CYS A 34 10.64 -6.28 -3.42
C CYS A 34 9.11 -6.20 -3.24
N ASN A 35 8.36 -6.88 -4.10
CA ASN A 35 6.92 -7.04 -3.90
C ASN A 35 6.62 -8.13 -2.87
N ARG A 36 5.42 -8.10 -2.30
CA ARG A 36 4.98 -9.07 -1.27
C ARG A 36 4.99 -10.51 -1.78
N ALA A 37 4.62 -10.75 -3.04
CA ALA A 37 4.59 -12.09 -3.61
C ALA A 37 5.99 -12.74 -3.63
N ALA A 38 7.03 -11.94 -3.83
CA ALA A 38 8.41 -12.43 -3.82
C ALA A 38 8.87 -12.95 -2.44
N LEU A 39 8.18 -12.61 -1.34
CA LEU A 39 8.51 -13.13 -0.02
C LEU A 39 8.25 -14.64 0.09
N TYR A 40 7.20 -15.14 -0.56
CA TYR A 40 6.78 -16.55 -0.45
C TYR A 40 7.75 -17.53 -1.14
N GLY A 41 8.54 -17.06 -2.11
CA GLY A 41 9.59 -17.84 -2.77
C GLY A 41 10.96 -17.76 -2.10
N ARG A 42 11.15 -16.83 -1.16
CA ARG A 42 12.44 -16.60 -0.51
C ARG A 42 12.64 -17.51 0.71
N ARG A 43 13.66 -18.37 0.65
CA ARG A 43 14.16 -19.13 1.79
C ARG A 43 15.39 -18.49 2.46
N GLU A 44 15.88 -17.39 1.90
CA GLU A 44 17.10 -16.73 2.35
C GLU A 44 16.93 -15.98 3.68
N VAL A 45 18.03 -15.83 4.39
CA VAL A 45 18.09 -15.02 5.60
C VAL A 45 17.93 -13.55 5.22
N VAL A 46 17.15 -12.81 6.01
CA VAL A 46 16.96 -11.37 5.80
C VAL A 46 18.31 -10.66 6.06
N PRO A 47 18.84 -9.87 5.10
CA PRO A 47 20.09 -9.16 5.29
C PRO A 47 20.01 -8.19 6.48
N PRO A 48 21.11 -7.99 7.23
CA PRO A 48 21.10 -7.12 8.43
C PRO A 48 20.57 -5.71 8.18
N GLY A 49 20.92 -5.10 7.03
CA GLY A 49 20.44 -3.77 6.65
C GLY A 49 18.92 -3.74 6.37
N ALA A 50 18.37 -4.81 5.81
CA ALA A 50 16.92 -4.95 5.61
C ALA A 50 16.21 -5.23 6.94
N ALA A 51 16.78 -6.04 7.81
CA ALA A 51 16.25 -6.32 9.14
C ALA A 51 16.15 -5.04 9.99
N SER A 52 17.18 -4.18 9.97
CA SER A 52 17.16 -2.89 10.66
C SER A 52 16.08 -1.95 10.11
N ARG A 53 15.96 -1.83 8.77
CA ARG A 53 14.88 -1.05 8.14
C ARG A 53 13.52 -1.60 8.53
N PHE A 54 13.33 -2.91 8.48
CA PHE A 54 12.08 -3.57 8.86
C PHE A 54 11.70 -3.26 10.32
N ALA A 55 12.64 -3.38 11.26
CA ALA A 55 12.41 -3.07 12.67
C ALA A 55 11.96 -1.61 12.89
N THR A 56 12.57 -0.67 12.16
CA THR A 56 12.18 0.74 12.18
C THR A 56 10.76 0.95 11.66
N LEU A 57 10.43 0.38 10.51
CA LEU A 57 9.09 0.47 9.91
C LEU A 57 8.02 -0.19 10.80
N LEU A 58 8.35 -1.34 11.38
CA LEU A 58 7.48 -2.06 12.30
C LEU A 58 7.14 -1.23 13.55
N GLY A 59 8.14 -0.58 14.15
CA GLY A 59 7.94 0.33 15.27
C GLY A 59 7.02 1.50 14.93
N ARG A 60 7.22 2.12 13.76
CA ARG A 60 6.35 3.21 13.28
C ARG A 60 4.93 2.74 13.00
N ARG A 61 4.73 1.52 12.49
CA ARG A 61 3.40 0.94 12.27
C ARG A 61 2.71 0.60 13.58
N ALA A 62 3.43 0.04 14.54
CA ALA A 62 2.92 -0.18 15.91
C ALA A 62 2.47 1.12 16.58
N ALA A 63 3.15 2.25 16.29
CA ALA A 63 2.71 3.60 16.66
C ALA A 63 1.57 4.14 15.76
N ARG A 64 0.84 3.27 15.03
CA ARG A 64 -0.36 3.57 14.24
C ARG A 64 -0.14 4.46 13.01
N LYS A 65 1.09 4.64 12.54
CA LYS A 65 1.32 5.34 11.27
C LYS A 65 0.72 4.55 10.10
N PRO A 66 0.05 5.21 9.13
CA PRO A 66 -0.55 4.55 7.98
C PRO A 66 0.47 3.73 7.18
N LEU A 67 0.11 2.47 6.82
CA LEU A 67 0.98 1.56 6.08
C LEU A 67 1.48 2.19 4.78
N ALA A 68 0.60 2.85 4.02
CA ALA A 68 0.93 3.48 2.75
C ALA A 68 2.02 4.55 2.88
N TYR A 69 2.07 5.30 3.97
CA TYR A 69 3.15 6.28 4.21
C TYR A 69 4.48 5.62 4.60
N LEU A 70 4.43 4.41 5.12
CA LEU A 70 5.63 3.65 5.48
C LEU A 70 6.23 2.92 4.29
N THR A 71 5.38 2.40 3.40
CA THR A 71 5.79 1.70 2.17
C THR A 71 5.99 2.67 1.00
N GLY A 72 5.41 3.88 1.06
CA GLY A 72 5.43 4.87 -0.01
C GLY A 72 4.51 4.56 -1.18
N VAL A 73 3.71 3.50 -1.09
CA VAL A 73 2.82 3.03 -2.16
C VAL A 73 1.45 2.66 -1.61
N ARG A 74 0.41 3.00 -2.37
CA ARG A 74 -0.96 2.53 -2.18
C ARG A 74 -1.50 2.02 -3.51
N GLU A 75 -2.02 0.80 -3.51
CA GLU A 75 -2.78 0.31 -4.67
C GLU A 75 -4.16 0.97 -4.72
N PHE A 76 -4.53 1.45 -5.90
CA PHE A 76 -5.83 1.99 -6.22
C PHE A 76 -6.19 1.58 -7.64
N TRP A 77 -7.35 0.97 -7.86
CA TRP A 77 -7.78 0.46 -9.17
C TRP A 77 -6.70 -0.43 -9.81
N SER A 78 -6.08 -1.32 -9.03
CA SER A 78 -4.95 -2.18 -9.43
C SER A 78 -3.69 -1.44 -9.90
N LEU A 79 -3.62 -0.12 -9.74
CA LEU A 79 -2.46 0.70 -10.05
C LEU A 79 -1.67 1.06 -8.78
N PRO A 80 -0.36 0.88 -8.75
CA PRO A 80 0.47 1.29 -7.62
C PRO A 80 0.70 2.81 -7.66
N LEU A 81 0.02 3.54 -6.79
CA LEU A 81 0.19 4.99 -6.64
C LEU A 81 1.24 5.30 -5.58
N LYS A 82 2.16 6.20 -5.93
CA LYS A 82 3.13 6.73 -4.98
C LYS A 82 2.43 7.70 -4.02
N VAL A 83 2.59 7.49 -2.73
CA VAL A 83 2.01 8.34 -1.69
C VAL A 83 3.06 8.82 -0.70
N THR A 84 2.89 10.04 -0.20
CA THR A 84 3.73 10.66 0.82
C THR A 84 2.84 11.28 1.89
N PRO A 85 3.37 11.64 3.07
CA PRO A 85 2.59 12.35 4.08
C PRO A 85 2.00 13.70 3.64
N ALA A 86 2.45 14.23 2.50
CA ALA A 86 1.93 15.49 1.93
C ALA A 86 0.57 15.32 1.22
N VAL A 87 0.14 14.07 0.95
CA VAL A 87 -1.12 13.78 0.27
C VAL A 87 -1.97 12.81 1.08
N LEU A 88 -3.29 12.90 0.94
CA LEU A 88 -4.20 11.94 1.55
C LEU A 88 -4.01 10.57 0.89
N VAL A 89 -3.95 9.51 1.71
CA VAL A 89 -3.92 8.13 1.20
C VAL A 89 -5.23 7.86 0.45
N PRO A 90 -5.16 7.41 -0.82
CA PRO A 90 -6.35 7.02 -1.57
C PRO A 90 -7.17 5.97 -0.82
N ARG A 91 -8.49 6.20 -0.74
CA ARG A 91 -9.44 5.26 -0.14
C ARG A 91 -10.01 4.34 -1.21
N PRO A 92 -10.54 3.15 -0.86
CA PRO A 92 -11.16 2.25 -1.83
C PRO A 92 -12.49 2.80 -2.39
N GLU A 93 -13.25 3.56 -1.61
CA GLU A 93 -14.58 4.04 -2.00
C GLU A 93 -14.60 4.81 -3.33
N PRO A 94 -13.63 5.68 -3.67
CA PRO A 94 -13.54 6.32 -4.98
C PRO A 94 -13.35 5.38 -6.18
N GLU A 95 -13.04 4.09 -5.98
CA GLU A 95 -12.99 3.11 -7.07
C GLU A 95 -14.36 2.96 -7.76
N THR A 96 -15.47 3.05 -7.01
CA THR A 96 -16.84 3.08 -7.57
C THR A 96 -17.06 4.29 -8.48
N LEU A 97 -16.44 5.43 -8.17
CA LEU A 97 -16.50 6.62 -9.02
C LEU A 97 -15.74 6.41 -10.34
N VAL A 98 -14.63 5.70 -10.33
CA VAL A 98 -13.89 5.31 -11.53
C VAL A 98 -14.74 4.41 -12.41
N GLU A 99 -15.42 3.40 -11.84
CA GLU A 99 -16.31 2.51 -12.57
C GLU A 99 -17.44 3.30 -13.26
N ALA A 100 -18.16 4.12 -12.51
CA ALA A 100 -19.24 4.95 -13.04
C ALA A 100 -18.74 5.92 -14.13
N GLY A 101 -17.56 6.51 -13.94
CA GLY A 101 -16.91 7.38 -14.92
C GLY A 101 -16.58 6.64 -16.22
N LEU A 102 -15.99 5.46 -16.12
CA LEU A 102 -15.66 4.63 -17.27
C LEU A 102 -16.91 4.18 -18.04
N ASP A 103 -17.97 3.80 -17.35
CA ASP A 103 -19.25 3.41 -17.99
C ASP A 103 -19.89 4.61 -18.72
N CYS A 104 -19.88 5.78 -18.12
CA CYS A 104 -20.33 7.01 -18.76
C CYS A 104 -19.49 7.35 -20.01
N LEU A 105 -18.19 7.14 -19.95
CA LEU A 105 -17.29 7.34 -21.08
C LEU A 105 -17.50 6.30 -22.19
N ARG A 106 -17.71 5.05 -21.87
CA ARG A 106 -18.00 3.97 -22.85
C ARG A 106 -19.31 4.22 -23.58
N ALA A 107 -20.36 4.64 -22.88
CA ALA A 107 -21.66 4.96 -23.46
C ALA A 107 -21.60 6.10 -24.50
N ARG A 108 -20.55 6.94 -24.46
CA ARG A 108 -20.38 8.09 -25.36
C ARG A 108 -19.23 7.90 -26.35
N ALA A 109 -18.99 6.69 -26.85
CA ALA A 109 -17.77 6.28 -27.59
C ALA A 109 -17.42 7.07 -28.87
N SER A 110 -18.33 7.86 -29.42
CA SER A 110 -18.19 8.45 -30.76
C SER A 110 -17.57 9.86 -30.85
N ARG A 111 -17.14 10.46 -29.72
CA ARG A 111 -16.59 11.84 -29.72
C ARG A 111 -15.33 11.98 -28.84
N PRO A 112 -14.40 12.89 -29.18
CA PRO A 112 -13.30 13.28 -28.29
C PRO A 112 -13.87 13.73 -26.94
N ARG A 113 -13.17 13.39 -25.85
CA ARG A 113 -13.67 13.63 -24.49
C ARG A 113 -12.63 14.33 -23.65
N THR A 114 -13.11 15.25 -22.86
CA THR A 114 -12.30 15.89 -21.82
C THR A 114 -12.90 15.52 -20.47
N VAL A 115 -12.07 15.02 -19.57
CA VAL A 115 -12.42 14.74 -18.17
C VAL A 115 -11.63 15.68 -17.28
N ALA A 116 -12.29 16.28 -16.31
CA ALA A 116 -11.64 17.11 -15.32
C ALA A 116 -11.76 16.47 -13.93
N ALA A 117 -10.63 16.28 -13.26
CA ALA A 117 -10.59 15.84 -11.87
C ALA A 117 -10.26 17.05 -10.98
N LEU A 118 -11.16 17.38 -10.07
CA LEU A 118 -10.97 18.46 -9.10
C LEU A 118 -10.48 17.90 -7.77
N GLY A 119 -9.36 18.43 -7.27
CA GLY A 119 -8.74 17.94 -6.02
C GLY A 119 -8.16 16.54 -6.16
N PRO A 120 -7.24 16.30 -7.11
CA PRO A 120 -6.78 14.93 -7.45
C PRO A 120 -5.99 14.24 -6.32
N GLY A 121 -5.57 14.95 -5.27
CA GLY A 121 -4.79 14.37 -4.18
C GLY A 121 -3.51 13.69 -4.67
N ALA A 122 -3.42 12.36 -4.50
CA ALA A 122 -2.32 11.53 -5.00
C ALA A 122 -2.43 11.20 -6.51
N GLY A 123 -3.38 11.78 -7.23
CA GLY A 123 -3.63 11.49 -8.64
C GLY A 123 -4.48 10.24 -8.89
N ALA A 124 -5.15 9.72 -7.88
CA ALA A 124 -5.92 8.47 -7.96
C ALA A 124 -7.10 8.52 -8.95
N LEU A 125 -7.65 9.71 -9.22
CA LEU A 125 -8.77 9.94 -10.14
C LEU A 125 -8.35 10.64 -11.44
N ALA A 126 -7.07 10.87 -11.65
CA ALA A 126 -6.53 11.52 -12.85
C ALA A 126 -6.05 10.50 -13.94
#